data_6c8f66426f8b754a889f38a1ef6847fd
#
_entry.id   6c8f66426f8b754a889f38a1ef6847fd
#
_cell.length_a   1.000
_cell.length_b   1.000
_cell.length_c   1.000
_cell.angle_alpha   90.00
_cell.angle_beta   90.00
_cell.angle_gamma   90.00
#
_symmetry.space_group_name_H-M   'P 1'
#
loop_
_entity.id
_entity.type
_entity.pdbx_description
1 polymer ?
#
loop_
_entity_poly.entity_id
_entity_poly.type
_entity_poly.pdbx_seq_one_letter_code
_entity_poly.pdbx_strand_id
1 'polypeptide(L)'
;MKRILLTSTSIAALLLAFGCAEDNHGRIDQLDKDLAAPQPVEVTKVKPTSGGAVLWVKIPDDKNIKGVVATYTRGGIEVDSKVSRYVDSLKVEGYADTDEHEIKVCSFNVNEKKSEPVVVRFKPEMPAIRTVTPTMIAAAGGVKVRITGNESKADLAVCLLKDSDLGNAGKPVNEIKWTEVTTLFTASDNVTLTRRGLDPEEAVFGVYIRDRWGNISDTIKTVLTPLPEIEIPKTGFSYNGAAVCSQDDNIFEFQAENNNYPVRGLWDGSGHSSSPHFLAVDKAPLPCWLTIDLGCNVELSRIATLPRIDYPQIFGDAHVRNFEFWGSQNPSGVPGDGEHGFDDSWKCLGKFIQYKPSGYLDDGTPGVITQEDREAFNNGNDFELDGEAYPDAFYHFRYLRIVLTSYVAWEMPDAANAAVQFGEITLYGRVVD
;
A
#
# COMPACT_ATOMS: atom_id res chain seq x y z
N MET A 1 33.73 52.85 35.30
CA MET A 1 33.14 51.78 34.53
C MET A 1 32.51 52.29 33.21
N LYS A 2 33.22 53.09 32.40
CA LYS A 2 32.69 53.63 31.14
C LYS A 2 33.71 53.60 29.97
N ARG A 3 34.76 52.77 30.05
CA ARG A 3 35.80 52.68 29.01
C ARG A 3 35.99 51.29 28.37
N ILE A 4 35.18 50.30 28.69
CA ILE A 4 35.32 48.94 28.18
C ILE A 4 34.23 48.61 27.10
N LEU A 5 33.22 49.47 26.92
CA LEU A 5 32.14 49.19 25.97
C LEU A 5 32.39 49.73 24.54
N LEU A 6 33.44 50.51 24.31
CA LEU A 6 33.68 51.07 22.95
C LEU A 6 34.69 50.26 22.11
N THR A 7 35.37 49.27 22.67
CA THR A 7 36.33 48.46 21.93
C THR A 7 35.73 47.14 21.37
N SER A 8 34.61 46.68 21.91
CA SER A 8 33.98 45.47 21.43
C SER A 8 33.07 45.68 20.19
N THR A 9 32.55 46.87 20.02
CA THR A 9 31.72 47.21 18.81
C THR A 9 32.54 47.44 17.54
N SER A 10 33.79 47.88 17.68
CA SER A 10 34.66 48.10 16.51
C SER A 10 35.26 46.81 15.95
N ILE A 11 35.41 45.77 16.75
CA ILE A 11 35.90 44.45 16.29
C ILE A 11 34.78 43.64 15.64
N ALA A 12 33.53 43.77 16.10
CA ALA A 12 32.38 43.13 15.49
C ALA A 12 32.03 43.71 14.11
N ALA A 13 32.26 45.00 13.91
CA ALA A 13 32.03 45.63 12.58
C ALA A 13 33.13 45.29 11.56
N LEU A 14 34.33 44.90 12.00
CA LEU A 14 35.41 44.50 11.06
C LEU A 14 35.31 43.03 10.61
N LEU A 15 34.62 42.18 11.39
CA LEU A 15 34.39 40.76 11.03
C LEU A 15 33.22 40.55 10.07
N LEU A 16 32.35 41.55 9.87
CA LEU A 16 31.28 41.50 8.89
C LEU A 16 31.68 41.98 7.48
N ALA A 17 32.93 42.51 7.32
CA ALA A 17 33.44 42.95 6.02
C ALA A 17 34.25 41.89 5.27
N PHE A 18 34.49 40.71 5.89
CA PHE A 18 35.04 39.54 5.21
C PHE A 18 33.94 38.51 4.98
N GLY A 19 32.73 38.92 4.57
CA GLY A 19 31.79 38.08 3.88
C GLY A 19 32.43 37.66 2.60
N CYS A 20 32.70 36.38 2.41
CA CYS A 20 33.20 35.80 1.18
C CYS A 20 32.44 36.38 -0.01
N ALA A 21 33.05 37.27 -0.73
CA ALA A 21 32.81 37.37 -2.15
C ALA A 21 33.33 36.03 -2.71
N GLU A 22 32.50 35.01 -2.75
CA GLU A 22 32.75 33.91 -3.67
C GLU A 22 32.82 34.54 -5.04
N ASP A 23 34.04 34.66 -5.54
CA ASP A 23 34.29 34.91 -6.94
C ASP A 23 33.60 33.81 -7.73
N ASN A 24 32.36 34.06 -8.12
CA ASN A 24 31.62 33.25 -9.08
C ASN A 24 32.25 33.35 -10.48
N HIS A 25 33.58 33.48 -10.55
CA HIS A 25 34.31 33.52 -11.80
C HIS A 25 34.40 32.20 -12.56
N GLY A 26 33.78 31.13 -12.05
CA GLY A 26 34.06 29.80 -12.60
C GLY A 26 33.07 29.25 -13.61
N ARG A 27 31.84 29.73 -13.71
CA ARG A 27 30.81 29.02 -14.51
C ARG A 27 30.05 29.87 -15.53
N ILE A 28 29.86 31.16 -15.33
CA ILE A 28 29.05 32.00 -16.21
C ILE A 28 29.89 32.54 -17.38
N ASP A 29 31.18 32.80 -17.16
CA ASP A 29 32.08 33.34 -18.18
C ASP A 29 32.61 32.27 -19.17
N GLN A 30 32.34 30.98 -18.91
CA GLN A 30 32.71 29.88 -19.81
C GLN A 30 31.60 29.46 -20.79
N LEU A 31 30.41 30.03 -20.67
CA LEU A 31 29.36 29.80 -21.66
C LEU A 31 29.57 30.74 -22.85
N ASP A 32 29.97 30.18 -23.98
CA ASP A 32 29.97 30.88 -25.25
C ASP A 32 28.54 31.29 -25.61
N LYS A 33 28.20 32.57 -25.37
CA LYS A 33 26.86 33.12 -25.60
C LYS A 33 26.44 33.07 -27.06
N ASP A 34 27.42 33.01 -27.95
CA ASP A 34 27.22 32.99 -29.40
C ASP A 34 27.21 31.56 -29.98
N LEU A 35 27.27 30.56 -29.13
CA LEU A 35 27.23 29.17 -29.55
C LEU A 35 26.06 28.91 -30.51
N ALA A 36 26.35 28.39 -31.69
CA ALA A 36 25.35 28.09 -32.70
C ALA A 36 24.35 27.04 -32.25
N ALA A 37 23.15 26.99 -32.85
CA ALA A 37 22.21 25.90 -32.65
C ALA A 37 22.87 24.57 -33.07
N PRO A 38 22.64 23.48 -32.32
CA PRO A 38 23.21 22.18 -32.66
C PRO A 38 22.54 21.55 -33.90
N GLN A 39 23.15 20.49 -34.45
CA GLN A 39 22.54 19.75 -35.54
C GLN A 39 21.25 19.03 -35.09
N PRO A 40 20.21 18.92 -35.95
CA PRO A 40 18.99 18.18 -35.63
C PRO A 40 19.29 16.70 -35.48
N VAL A 41 18.48 16.04 -34.65
CA VAL A 41 18.51 14.58 -34.49
C VAL A 41 17.75 13.89 -35.61
N GLU A 42 17.99 12.59 -35.80
CA GLU A 42 17.17 11.71 -36.63
C GLU A 42 16.29 10.87 -35.73
N VAL A 43 14.96 10.89 -35.93
CA VAL A 43 14.04 9.96 -35.23
C VAL A 43 13.99 8.67 -36.01
N THR A 44 14.54 7.60 -35.42
CA THR A 44 14.72 6.29 -36.09
C THR A 44 13.54 5.36 -35.88
N LYS A 45 12.81 5.50 -34.76
CA LYS A 45 11.68 4.65 -34.40
C LYS A 45 10.72 5.40 -33.49
N VAL A 46 9.42 5.15 -33.68
CA VAL A 46 8.35 5.58 -32.77
C VAL A 46 7.56 4.34 -32.40
N LYS A 47 7.40 4.09 -31.09
CA LYS A 47 6.57 3.02 -30.55
C LYS A 47 5.48 3.63 -29.70
N PRO A 48 4.21 3.58 -30.13
CA PRO A 48 3.08 3.95 -29.28
C PRO A 48 3.09 3.18 -27.96
N THR A 49 2.57 3.83 -26.92
CA THR A 49 2.35 3.27 -25.58
C THR A 49 1.05 3.83 -25.03
N SER A 50 0.57 3.28 -23.92
CA SER A 50 -0.64 3.76 -23.25
C SER A 50 -0.53 5.26 -22.93
N GLY A 51 -1.35 6.08 -23.60
CA GLY A 51 -1.35 7.55 -23.46
C GLY A 51 -0.06 8.25 -23.90
N GLY A 52 0.74 7.65 -24.82
CA GLY A 52 1.98 8.26 -25.26
C GLY A 52 2.74 7.49 -26.32
N ALA A 53 4.06 7.75 -26.39
CA ALA A 53 5.00 7.01 -27.24
C ALA A 53 6.43 7.05 -26.67
N VAL A 54 7.23 6.06 -27.05
CA VAL A 54 8.68 6.08 -26.92
C VAL A 54 9.27 6.36 -28.29
N LEU A 55 10.14 7.36 -28.36
CA LEU A 55 10.87 7.73 -29.58
C LEU A 55 12.33 7.35 -29.41
N TRP A 56 12.89 6.68 -30.40
CA TRP A 56 14.34 6.45 -30.49
C TRP A 56 14.93 7.46 -31.46
N VAL A 57 16.04 8.04 -31.02
CA VAL A 57 16.74 9.10 -31.77
C VAL A 57 18.20 8.70 -32.01
N LYS A 58 18.67 9.00 -33.18
CA LYS A 58 20.09 8.97 -33.51
C LYS A 58 20.63 10.36 -33.33
N ILE A 59 21.54 10.52 -32.38
CA ILE A 59 22.18 11.79 -32.08
C ILE A 59 23.42 11.94 -33.00
N PRO A 60 23.54 13.02 -33.77
CA PRO A 60 24.70 13.23 -34.60
C PRO A 60 25.98 13.46 -33.77
N ASP A 61 27.16 13.25 -34.39
CA ASP A 61 28.44 13.50 -33.74
C ASP A 61 28.74 15.03 -33.75
N ASP A 62 27.93 15.75 -32.98
CA ASP A 62 28.06 17.16 -32.72
C ASP A 62 28.33 17.38 -31.22
N LYS A 63 29.55 17.87 -30.92
CA LYS A 63 29.96 18.15 -29.53
C LYS A 63 29.13 19.25 -28.86
N ASN A 64 28.43 20.04 -29.66
CA ASN A 64 27.56 21.11 -29.20
C ASN A 64 26.25 20.60 -28.61
N ILE A 65 25.88 19.32 -28.80
CA ILE A 65 24.63 18.74 -28.26
C ILE A 65 24.80 18.41 -26.78
N LYS A 66 23.94 19.01 -25.96
CA LYS A 66 23.76 18.68 -24.53
C LYS A 66 22.70 17.57 -24.33
N GLY A 67 21.64 17.63 -25.14
CA GLY A 67 20.54 16.68 -25.04
C GLY A 67 19.52 16.80 -26.16
N VAL A 68 18.43 16.07 -26.03
CA VAL A 68 17.28 16.05 -26.93
C VAL A 68 16.02 16.43 -26.17
N VAL A 69 15.16 17.22 -26.80
CA VAL A 69 13.86 17.62 -26.24
C VAL A 69 12.74 17.32 -27.22
N ALA A 70 11.67 16.72 -26.73
CA ALA A 70 10.40 16.65 -27.43
C ALA A 70 9.44 17.69 -26.83
N THR A 71 9.00 18.63 -27.65
CA THR A 71 7.99 19.63 -27.30
C THR A 71 6.65 19.20 -27.88
N TYR A 72 5.61 19.10 -27.04
CA TYR A 72 4.29 18.65 -27.43
C TYR A 72 3.20 19.25 -26.54
N THR A 73 1.95 19.20 -27.01
CA THR A 73 0.80 19.71 -26.25
C THR A 73 -0.01 18.56 -25.67
N ARG A 74 -0.31 18.63 -24.40
CA ARG A 74 -1.26 17.74 -23.73
C ARG A 74 -2.19 18.55 -22.83
N GLY A 75 -3.49 18.21 -22.85
CA GLY A 75 -4.49 18.95 -22.07
C GLY A 75 -4.49 20.47 -22.34
N GLY A 76 -4.11 20.89 -23.56
CA GLY A 76 -4.00 22.31 -23.96
C GLY A 76 -2.73 23.01 -23.46
N ILE A 77 -1.82 22.33 -22.80
CA ILE A 77 -0.57 22.90 -22.26
C ILE A 77 0.62 22.35 -23.04
N GLU A 78 1.51 23.24 -23.51
CA GLU A 78 2.77 22.85 -24.11
C GLU A 78 3.75 22.37 -23.03
N VAL A 79 4.37 21.23 -23.27
CA VAL A 79 5.32 20.58 -22.35
C VAL A 79 6.55 20.07 -23.08
N ASP A 80 7.66 20.04 -22.37
CA ASP A 80 8.95 19.52 -22.83
C ASP A 80 9.30 18.22 -22.11
N SER A 81 9.63 17.17 -22.87
CA SER A 81 10.31 15.97 -22.36
C SER A 81 11.78 16.02 -22.79
N LYS A 82 12.71 16.04 -21.83
CA LYS A 82 14.16 16.21 -22.10
C LYS A 82 14.95 14.98 -21.67
N VAL A 83 15.93 14.62 -22.49
CA VAL A 83 16.92 13.59 -22.16
C VAL A 83 18.33 14.11 -22.47
N SER A 84 19.34 13.53 -21.80
CA SER A 84 20.74 13.88 -22.06
C SER A 84 21.21 13.28 -23.39
N ARG A 85 22.35 13.79 -23.92
CA ARG A 85 22.97 13.25 -25.14
C ARG A 85 23.42 11.78 -25.06
N TYR A 86 23.42 11.20 -23.87
CA TYR A 86 23.83 9.81 -23.63
C TYR A 86 22.64 8.84 -23.63
N VAL A 87 21.44 9.34 -23.87
CA VAL A 87 20.20 8.55 -23.91
C VAL A 87 19.64 8.65 -25.31
N ASP A 88 19.45 7.52 -25.96
CA ASP A 88 18.99 7.38 -27.35
C ASP A 88 17.47 7.29 -27.50
N SER A 89 16.74 7.36 -26.40
CA SER A 89 15.27 7.31 -26.39
C SER A 89 14.66 8.33 -25.44
N LEU A 90 13.50 8.86 -25.80
CA LEU A 90 12.71 9.75 -24.96
C LEU A 90 11.23 9.38 -25.01
N LYS A 91 10.52 9.69 -23.91
CA LYS A 91 9.10 9.41 -23.76
C LYS A 91 8.29 10.68 -23.91
N VAL A 92 7.19 10.58 -24.62
CA VAL A 92 6.10 11.56 -24.61
C VAL A 92 4.89 10.90 -24.00
N GLU A 93 4.26 11.53 -23.00
CA GLU A 93 3.28 10.89 -22.16
C GLU A 93 2.19 11.89 -21.75
N GLY A 94 1.03 11.35 -21.37
CA GLY A 94 -0.06 12.11 -20.74
C GLY A 94 -1.18 12.50 -21.69
N TYR A 95 -1.31 11.84 -22.84
CA TYR A 95 -2.46 11.98 -23.70
C TYR A 95 -3.65 11.19 -23.13
N ALA A 96 -4.83 11.81 -23.18
CA ALA A 96 -6.09 11.21 -22.68
C ALA A 96 -6.89 10.50 -23.76
N ASP A 97 -6.39 10.47 -24.99
CA ASP A 97 -7.08 9.98 -26.19
C ASP A 97 -6.13 9.13 -27.08
N THR A 98 -6.66 8.68 -28.22
CA THR A 98 -5.91 7.93 -29.23
C THR A 98 -5.86 8.66 -30.57
N ASP A 99 -6.06 9.97 -30.56
CA ASP A 99 -6.01 10.80 -31.76
C ASP A 99 -4.57 10.92 -32.26
N GLU A 100 -4.41 11.41 -33.49
CA GLU A 100 -3.08 11.67 -34.03
C GLU A 100 -2.52 12.96 -33.45
N HIS A 101 -1.35 12.85 -32.80
CA HIS A 101 -0.65 13.99 -32.21
C HIS A 101 0.64 14.29 -32.97
N GLU A 102 0.94 15.57 -33.11
CA GLU A 102 2.19 16.08 -33.66
C GLU A 102 3.10 16.57 -32.54
N ILE A 103 4.35 16.15 -32.59
CA ILE A 103 5.39 16.57 -31.64
C ILE A 103 6.62 17.10 -32.39
N LYS A 104 7.36 17.99 -31.77
CA LYS A 104 8.58 18.58 -32.31
C LYS A 104 9.77 18.07 -31.50
N VAL A 105 10.70 17.39 -32.17
CA VAL A 105 11.91 16.85 -31.56
C VAL A 105 13.11 17.66 -32.00
N CYS A 106 13.84 18.23 -31.04
CA CYS A 106 15.03 19.02 -31.28
C CYS A 106 16.20 18.52 -30.43
N SER A 107 17.42 18.66 -30.94
CA SER A 107 18.59 18.70 -30.05
C SER A 107 18.69 20.09 -29.42
N PHE A 108 19.37 20.21 -28.29
CA PHE A 108 19.63 21.49 -27.63
C PHE A 108 21.05 21.52 -27.06
N ASN A 109 21.62 22.71 -26.96
CA ASN A 109 22.97 22.94 -26.45
C ASN A 109 22.96 23.45 -24.99
N VAL A 110 24.13 23.79 -24.47
CA VAL A 110 24.27 24.30 -23.09
C VAL A 110 23.56 25.63 -22.85
N ASN A 111 23.33 26.42 -23.92
CA ASN A 111 22.60 27.68 -23.89
C ASN A 111 21.09 27.50 -24.14
N GLU A 112 20.58 26.25 -24.11
CA GLU A 112 19.20 25.89 -24.44
C GLU A 112 18.75 26.30 -25.87
N LYS A 113 19.69 26.66 -26.78
CA LYS A 113 19.35 26.85 -28.19
C LYS A 113 19.00 25.52 -28.82
N LYS A 114 17.81 25.47 -29.43
CA LYS A 114 17.27 24.26 -30.09
C LYS A 114 17.69 24.22 -31.55
N SER A 115 17.87 23.03 -32.09
CA SER A 115 18.05 22.79 -33.54
C SER A 115 16.74 23.06 -34.30
N GLU A 116 16.81 22.96 -35.64
CA GLU A 116 15.59 22.81 -36.44
C GLU A 116 14.80 21.60 -35.95
N PRO A 117 13.46 21.73 -35.84
CA PRO A 117 12.62 20.66 -35.31
C PRO A 117 12.42 19.53 -36.32
N VAL A 118 12.51 18.31 -35.87
CA VAL A 118 11.99 17.12 -36.56
C VAL A 118 10.56 16.89 -36.10
N VAL A 119 9.63 17.00 -37.06
CA VAL A 119 8.20 16.80 -36.78
C VAL A 119 7.89 15.31 -36.85
N VAL A 120 7.27 14.78 -35.79
CA VAL A 120 6.85 13.39 -35.68
C VAL A 120 5.36 13.33 -35.39
N ARG A 121 4.64 12.43 -36.07
CA ARG A 121 3.22 12.14 -35.83
C ARG A 121 3.04 10.71 -35.37
N PHE A 122 2.18 10.52 -34.41
CA PHE A 122 1.82 9.18 -33.90
C PHE A 122 0.44 9.19 -33.26
N LYS A 123 -0.10 7.99 -33.07
CA LYS A 123 -1.33 7.76 -32.31
C LYS A 123 -0.97 6.99 -31.06
N PRO A 124 -1.27 7.51 -29.83
CA PRO A 124 -1.11 6.75 -28.59
C PRO A 124 -1.97 5.50 -28.58
N GLU A 125 -1.53 4.48 -27.86
CA GLU A 125 -2.41 3.42 -27.42
C GLU A 125 -3.39 3.96 -26.36
N MET A 126 -4.49 3.24 -26.12
CA MET A 126 -5.52 3.64 -25.18
C MET A 126 -4.92 3.93 -23.80
N PRO A 127 -5.14 5.13 -23.23
CA PRO A 127 -4.61 5.47 -21.91
C PRO A 127 -5.31 4.70 -20.79
N ALA A 128 -4.60 4.40 -19.71
CA ALA A 128 -5.08 3.60 -18.59
C ALA A 128 -6.40 4.12 -17.99
N ILE A 129 -6.60 5.43 -17.94
CA ILE A 129 -7.85 6.04 -17.45
C ILE A 129 -9.09 5.64 -18.26
N ARG A 130 -8.92 5.04 -19.44
CA ARG A 130 -9.99 4.57 -20.30
C ARG A 130 -10.10 3.05 -20.41
N THR A 131 -9.04 2.32 -20.09
CA THR A 131 -9.05 0.84 -20.07
C THR A 131 -9.46 0.30 -18.71
N VAL A 132 -9.15 1.05 -17.65
CA VAL A 132 -9.46 0.66 -16.28
C VAL A 132 -10.96 0.77 -16.03
N THR A 133 -11.52 -0.30 -15.46
CA THR A 133 -12.94 -0.35 -15.11
C THR A 133 -13.07 -0.47 -13.59
N PRO A 134 -13.44 0.62 -12.89
CA PRO A 134 -13.75 0.54 -11.47
C PRO A 134 -15.16 -0.01 -11.25
N THR A 135 -15.31 -0.83 -10.22
CA THR A 135 -16.62 -1.25 -9.70
C THR A 135 -16.68 -0.96 -8.21
N MET A 136 -17.87 -0.70 -7.70
CA MET A 136 -18.10 -0.41 -6.29
C MET A 136 -19.10 -1.38 -5.69
N ILE A 137 -18.79 -1.89 -4.50
CA ILE A 137 -19.71 -2.72 -3.71
C ILE A 137 -19.72 -2.26 -2.26
N ALA A 138 -20.83 -2.49 -1.58
CA ALA A 138 -20.91 -2.30 -0.13
C ALA A 138 -19.95 -3.29 0.56
N ALA A 139 -19.25 -2.79 1.57
CA ALA A 139 -18.36 -3.59 2.40
C ALA A 139 -18.61 -3.28 3.88
N ALA A 140 -18.12 -4.13 4.75
CA ALA A 140 -18.19 -3.92 6.18
C ALA A 140 -17.47 -2.61 6.55
N GLY A 141 -18.17 -1.73 7.24
CA GLY A 141 -17.71 -0.39 7.60
C GLY A 141 -17.48 0.57 6.42
N GLY A 142 -17.87 0.22 5.18
CA GLY A 142 -17.53 1.11 4.07
C GLY A 142 -17.89 0.65 2.67
N VAL A 143 -17.04 1.06 1.73
CA VAL A 143 -17.15 0.75 0.30
C VAL A 143 -15.86 0.14 -0.21
N LYS A 144 -15.98 -0.94 -0.94
CA LYS A 144 -14.89 -1.63 -1.64
C LYS A 144 -14.91 -1.23 -3.12
N VAL A 145 -13.79 -0.75 -3.62
CA VAL A 145 -13.59 -0.40 -5.04
C VAL A 145 -12.66 -1.44 -5.65
N ARG A 146 -13.14 -2.17 -6.65
CA ARG A 146 -12.34 -3.11 -7.41
C ARG A 146 -11.90 -2.44 -8.71
N ILE A 147 -10.62 -2.47 -9.00
CA ILE A 147 -9.99 -1.95 -10.21
C ILE A 147 -9.50 -3.14 -11.03
N THR A 148 -9.80 -3.13 -12.32
CA THR A 148 -9.30 -4.12 -13.28
C THR A 148 -8.85 -3.44 -14.56
N GLY A 149 -7.92 -4.04 -15.31
CA GLY A 149 -7.51 -3.59 -16.63
C GLY A 149 -6.40 -2.53 -16.65
N ASN A 150 -5.61 -2.38 -15.57
CA ASN A 150 -4.42 -1.52 -15.56
C ASN A 150 -3.18 -2.28 -16.09
N GLU A 151 -3.29 -2.88 -17.27
CA GLU A 151 -2.22 -3.70 -17.87
C GLU A 151 -0.93 -2.91 -18.10
N SER A 152 -1.04 -1.60 -18.32
CA SER A 152 0.11 -0.71 -18.48
C SER A 152 0.85 -0.41 -17.17
N LYS A 153 0.31 -0.83 -16.03
CA LYS A 153 0.83 -0.53 -14.66
C LYS A 153 1.02 0.97 -14.45
N ALA A 154 0.10 1.77 -14.98
CA ALA A 154 0.12 3.21 -14.79
C ALA A 154 -0.16 3.57 -13.33
N ASP A 155 0.51 4.62 -12.84
CA ASP A 155 0.20 5.22 -11.54
C ASP A 155 -1.17 5.89 -11.60
N LEU A 156 -2.14 5.36 -10.90
CA LEU A 156 -3.52 5.80 -10.89
C LEU A 156 -3.95 6.25 -9.50
N ALA A 157 -4.72 7.33 -9.45
CA ALA A 157 -5.46 7.78 -8.29
C ALA A 157 -6.93 7.38 -8.47
N VAL A 158 -7.45 6.60 -7.53
CA VAL A 158 -8.84 6.14 -7.46
C VAL A 158 -9.58 7.08 -6.52
N CYS A 159 -10.39 7.97 -7.07
CA CYS A 159 -11.09 9.01 -6.31
C CYS A 159 -12.52 8.55 -5.99
N LEU A 160 -12.79 8.26 -4.71
CA LEU A 160 -14.11 7.87 -4.21
C LEU A 160 -14.88 9.09 -3.73
N LEU A 161 -16.09 9.21 -4.21
CA LEU A 161 -17.01 10.32 -3.95
C LEU A 161 -18.26 9.82 -3.23
N LYS A 162 -18.92 10.71 -2.46
CA LYS A 162 -20.21 10.45 -1.80
C LYS A 162 -21.14 11.66 -1.96
N ASP A 163 -22.41 11.38 -2.16
CA ASP A 163 -23.50 12.32 -1.98
C ASP A 163 -24.59 11.67 -1.11
N SER A 164 -24.94 12.31 -0.01
CA SER A 164 -25.94 11.81 0.93
C SER A 164 -27.38 12.11 0.48
N ASP A 165 -27.57 12.92 -0.55
CA ASP A 165 -28.89 13.20 -1.12
C ASP A 165 -29.27 12.14 -2.16
N LEU A 166 -30.05 11.17 -1.75
CA LEU A 166 -30.56 10.10 -2.62
C LEU A 166 -31.44 10.64 -3.78
N GLY A 167 -32.01 11.85 -3.65
CA GLY A 167 -32.71 12.50 -4.76
C GLY A 167 -31.81 12.80 -5.97
N ASN A 168 -30.51 12.74 -5.78
CA ASN A 168 -29.52 12.93 -6.85
C ASN A 168 -29.12 11.62 -7.57
N ALA A 169 -29.59 10.46 -7.13
CA ALA A 169 -29.22 9.18 -7.72
C ALA A 169 -29.50 9.09 -9.23
N GLY A 170 -30.61 9.68 -9.69
CA GLY A 170 -31.01 9.74 -11.10
C GLY A 170 -30.39 10.88 -11.92
N LYS A 171 -29.72 11.85 -11.28
CA LYS A 171 -29.18 13.03 -11.98
C LYS A 171 -27.89 12.70 -12.76
N PRO A 172 -27.57 13.45 -13.80
CA PRO A 172 -26.26 13.42 -14.44
C PRO A 172 -25.13 13.70 -13.41
N VAL A 173 -23.96 13.08 -13.61
CA VAL A 173 -22.81 13.16 -12.67
C VAL A 173 -22.39 14.61 -12.42
N ASN A 174 -22.38 15.44 -13.46
CA ASN A 174 -22.00 16.85 -13.40
C ASN A 174 -22.99 17.76 -12.66
N GLU A 175 -24.20 17.28 -12.36
CA GLU A 175 -25.22 17.99 -11.57
C GLU A 175 -25.21 17.60 -10.09
N ILE A 176 -24.40 16.61 -9.72
CA ILE A 176 -24.27 16.12 -8.35
C ILE A 176 -23.19 16.91 -7.64
N LYS A 177 -23.48 17.37 -6.43
CA LYS A 177 -22.50 18.02 -5.58
C LYS A 177 -21.75 16.98 -4.76
N TRP A 178 -20.70 16.44 -5.35
CA TRP A 178 -19.88 15.42 -4.74
C TRP A 178 -19.07 15.93 -3.55
N THR A 179 -18.95 15.07 -2.53
CA THR A 179 -17.95 15.18 -1.48
C THR A 179 -16.90 14.08 -1.70
N GLU A 180 -15.63 14.45 -1.76
CA GLU A 180 -14.57 13.46 -1.84
C GLU A 180 -14.45 12.72 -0.50
N VAL A 181 -14.53 11.41 -0.55
CA VAL A 181 -14.39 10.52 0.61
C VAL A 181 -12.92 10.17 0.83
N THR A 182 -12.23 9.83 -0.24
CA THR A 182 -10.81 9.48 -0.22
C THR A 182 -10.24 9.37 -1.62
N THR A 183 -8.92 9.50 -1.72
CA THR A 183 -8.15 9.15 -2.91
C THR A 183 -7.18 8.03 -2.55
N LEU A 184 -7.26 6.91 -3.24
CA LEU A 184 -6.41 5.73 -3.08
C LEU A 184 -5.50 5.61 -4.31
N PHE A 185 -4.26 5.15 -4.12
CA PHE A 185 -3.27 5.07 -5.21
C PHE A 185 -2.93 3.62 -5.51
N THR A 186 -2.76 3.32 -6.79
CA THR A 186 -2.37 1.97 -7.25
C THR A 186 -1.64 2.04 -8.58
N ALA A 187 -0.71 1.08 -8.78
CA ALA A 187 -0.11 0.74 -10.07
C ALA A 187 -0.35 -0.73 -10.44
N SER A 188 -1.17 -1.44 -9.66
CA SER A 188 -1.47 -2.86 -9.89
C SER A 188 -2.43 -3.05 -11.06
N ASP A 189 -2.30 -4.18 -11.78
CA ASP A 189 -3.20 -4.55 -12.89
C ASP A 189 -4.63 -4.72 -12.41
N ASN A 190 -4.79 -5.43 -11.29
CA ASN A 190 -6.04 -5.69 -10.61
C ASN A 190 -5.82 -5.48 -9.12
N VAL A 191 -6.70 -4.74 -8.48
CA VAL A 191 -6.62 -4.47 -7.05
C VAL A 191 -8.00 -4.20 -6.48
N THR A 192 -8.19 -4.59 -5.23
CA THR A 192 -9.34 -4.23 -4.42
C THR A 192 -8.89 -3.27 -3.33
N LEU A 193 -9.52 -2.12 -3.28
CA LEU A 193 -9.24 -1.04 -2.34
C LEU A 193 -10.48 -0.83 -1.48
N THR A 194 -10.35 -0.86 -0.15
CA THR A 194 -11.47 -0.68 0.77
C THR A 194 -11.35 0.65 1.51
N ARG A 195 -12.40 1.46 1.44
CA ARG A 195 -12.54 2.64 2.29
C ARG A 195 -13.50 2.34 3.42
N ARG A 196 -12.98 2.34 4.66
CA ARG A 196 -13.73 2.10 5.89
C ARG A 196 -14.04 3.40 6.64
N GLY A 197 -14.78 3.26 7.75
CA GLY A 197 -15.20 4.38 8.60
C GLY A 197 -16.31 5.19 7.97
N LEU A 198 -17.19 4.54 7.20
CA LEU A 198 -18.42 5.11 6.66
C LEU A 198 -19.61 4.57 7.43
N ASP A 199 -20.54 5.47 7.76
CA ASP A 199 -21.78 5.09 8.42
C ASP A 199 -22.60 4.13 7.55
N PRO A 200 -23.36 3.19 8.14
CA PRO A 200 -24.20 2.25 7.43
C PRO A 200 -25.51 2.93 6.94
N GLU A 201 -25.35 4.03 6.24
CA GLU A 201 -26.42 4.84 5.66
C GLU A 201 -26.38 4.77 4.14
N GLU A 202 -27.56 4.62 3.53
CA GLU A 202 -27.67 4.61 2.08
C GLU A 202 -27.25 5.95 1.49
N ALA A 203 -26.41 5.92 0.45
CA ALA A 203 -25.92 7.12 -0.21
C ALA A 203 -25.58 6.83 -1.68
N VAL A 204 -25.47 7.90 -2.47
CA VAL A 204 -24.94 7.83 -3.82
C VAL A 204 -23.42 7.88 -3.73
N PHE A 205 -22.76 6.83 -4.19
CA PHE A 205 -21.30 6.78 -4.31
C PHE A 205 -20.89 6.97 -5.76
N GLY A 206 -19.77 7.66 -5.96
CA GLY A 206 -19.15 7.84 -7.27
C GLY A 206 -17.68 7.45 -7.22
N VAL A 207 -17.15 6.94 -8.32
CA VAL A 207 -15.72 6.70 -8.47
C VAL A 207 -15.24 7.12 -9.86
N TYR A 208 -14.10 7.79 -9.90
CA TYR A 208 -13.37 8.06 -11.13
C TYR A 208 -11.88 7.80 -10.93
N ILE A 209 -11.21 7.58 -12.04
CA ILE A 209 -9.76 7.36 -12.07
C ILE A 209 -9.09 8.63 -12.58
N ARG A 210 -7.96 9.00 -11.97
CA ARG A 210 -7.12 10.10 -12.39
C ARG A 210 -5.68 9.62 -12.55
N ASP A 211 -5.04 10.01 -13.64
CA ASP A 211 -3.61 9.75 -13.83
C ASP A 211 -2.74 10.87 -13.23
N ARG A 212 -1.42 10.67 -13.27
CA ARG A 212 -0.45 11.65 -12.75
C ARG A 212 -0.39 12.96 -13.55
N TRP A 213 -0.98 13.00 -14.74
CA TRP A 213 -1.04 14.21 -15.58
C TRP A 213 -2.33 15.01 -15.42
N GLY A 214 -3.24 14.49 -14.58
CA GLY A 214 -4.51 15.14 -14.29
C GLY A 214 -5.64 14.77 -15.24
N ASN A 215 -5.44 13.83 -16.16
CA ASN A 215 -6.53 13.29 -16.96
C ASN A 215 -7.44 12.44 -16.07
N ILE A 216 -8.74 12.50 -16.32
CA ILE A 216 -9.78 11.80 -15.55
C ILE A 216 -10.63 10.90 -16.45
N SER A 217 -11.07 9.78 -15.89
CA SER A 217 -12.08 8.92 -16.51
C SER A 217 -13.48 9.49 -16.34
N ASP A 218 -14.47 8.86 -16.98
CA ASP A 218 -15.85 9.06 -16.58
C ASP A 218 -16.06 8.61 -15.13
N THR A 219 -17.01 9.28 -14.43
CA THR A 219 -17.40 8.88 -13.08
C THR A 219 -18.49 7.82 -13.16
N ILE A 220 -18.23 6.67 -12.57
CA ILE A 220 -19.23 5.63 -12.35
C ILE A 220 -19.91 5.91 -11.03
N LYS A 221 -21.24 5.85 -10.97
CA LYS A 221 -22.01 6.04 -9.75
C LYS A 221 -22.97 4.91 -9.47
N THR A 222 -23.23 4.65 -8.20
CA THR A 222 -24.21 3.67 -7.72
C THR A 222 -24.71 4.06 -6.34
N VAL A 223 -25.87 3.56 -5.97
CA VAL A 223 -26.41 3.68 -4.60
C VAL A 223 -25.95 2.49 -3.80
N LEU A 224 -25.32 2.72 -2.67
CA LEU A 224 -24.83 1.67 -1.76
C LEU A 224 -25.18 2.01 -0.31
N THR A 225 -25.36 0.98 0.49
CA THR A 225 -25.43 1.06 1.95
C THR A 225 -24.23 0.30 2.51
N PRO A 226 -23.22 0.98 3.09
CA PRO A 226 -22.13 0.29 3.78
C PRO A 226 -22.68 -0.67 4.82
N LEU A 227 -22.09 -1.86 4.94
CA LEU A 227 -22.51 -2.81 5.94
C LEU A 227 -22.04 -2.35 7.33
N PRO A 228 -22.82 -2.58 8.41
CA PRO A 228 -22.37 -2.30 9.76
C PRO A 228 -21.07 -3.06 10.05
N GLU A 229 -20.13 -2.40 10.70
CA GLU A 229 -18.93 -3.03 11.25
C GLU A 229 -18.68 -2.49 12.65
N ILE A 230 -18.49 -3.37 13.60
CA ILE A 230 -18.08 -3.03 14.95
C ILE A 230 -16.82 -3.80 15.32
N GLU A 231 -16.06 -3.29 16.27
CA GLU A 231 -15.11 -4.11 17.02
C GLU A 231 -15.89 -5.08 17.87
N ILE A 232 -15.60 -6.37 17.74
CA ILE A 232 -16.26 -7.41 18.55
C ILE A 232 -15.82 -7.23 20.01
N PRO A 233 -16.79 -7.11 20.97
CA PRO A 233 -16.47 -6.85 22.36
C PRO A 233 -15.60 -7.95 22.99
N LYS A 234 -14.38 -7.61 23.37
CA LYS A 234 -13.40 -8.55 23.94
C LYS A 234 -13.76 -9.04 25.34
N THR A 235 -14.73 -8.40 26.00
CA THR A 235 -15.18 -8.77 27.36
C THR A 235 -15.79 -10.16 27.46
N GLY A 236 -16.30 -10.69 26.32
CA GLY A 236 -16.82 -12.06 26.24
C GLY A 236 -15.78 -13.12 25.96
N PHE A 237 -14.56 -12.69 25.56
CA PHE A 237 -13.53 -13.64 25.14
C PHE A 237 -12.99 -14.43 26.34
N SER A 238 -12.88 -15.70 26.14
CA SER A 238 -12.31 -16.61 27.15
C SER A 238 -11.48 -17.71 26.48
N TYR A 239 -10.45 -18.10 27.19
CA TYR A 239 -9.74 -19.32 26.92
C TYR A 239 -10.03 -20.26 28.06
N ASN A 240 -10.73 -21.33 27.78
CA ASN A 240 -11.11 -22.29 28.80
C ASN A 240 -10.40 -23.61 28.54
N GLY A 241 -9.18 -23.72 29.01
CA GLY A 241 -8.30 -24.86 28.82
C GLY A 241 -8.86 -26.23 29.22
N ALA A 242 -10.08 -26.28 29.78
CA ALA A 242 -10.76 -27.53 30.17
C ALA A 242 -12.09 -27.75 29.42
N ALA A 243 -12.56 -26.77 28.66
CA ALA A 243 -13.84 -26.87 27.96
C ALA A 243 -13.65 -27.37 26.52
N VAL A 244 -14.68 -27.89 25.99
CA VAL A 244 -14.98 -28.55 24.72
C VAL A 244 -13.95 -28.41 23.57
N CYS A 245 -13.26 -27.30 23.46
CA CYS A 245 -12.29 -27.06 22.40
C CYS A 245 -10.86 -27.40 22.78
N SER A 246 -10.53 -27.47 24.05
CA SER A 246 -9.14 -27.56 24.52
C SER A 246 -8.56 -28.97 24.47
N GLN A 247 -9.40 -29.97 24.24
CA GLN A 247 -8.89 -31.35 24.16
C GLN A 247 -8.09 -31.62 22.90
N ASP A 248 -8.29 -30.78 21.86
CA ASP A 248 -7.57 -30.87 20.61
C ASP A 248 -6.63 -29.67 20.35
N ASP A 249 -6.58 -28.65 21.24
CA ASP A 249 -5.57 -27.63 21.17
C ASP A 249 -4.18 -28.24 21.38
N ASN A 250 -3.27 -27.99 20.43
CA ASN A 250 -1.95 -28.62 20.46
C ASN A 250 -0.81 -27.66 20.75
N ILE A 251 -1.12 -26.45 21.19
CA ILE A 251 -0.11 -25.56 21.77
C ILE A 251 0.29 -26.12 23.12
N PHE A 252 1.36 -26.90 23.14
CA PHE A 252 1.81 -27.60 24.34
C PHE A 252 2.38 -26.65 25.39
N GLU A 253 2.21 -27.06 26.65
CA GLU A 253 2.74 -26.36 27.83
C GLU A 253 2.42 -24.87 27.79
N PHE A 254 1.23 -24.62 27.34
CA PHE A 254 0.70 -23.34 27.20
C PHE A 254 0.76 -22.66 28.55
N GLN A 255 1.49 -21.58 28.62
CA GLN A 255 1.55 -20.79 29.86
C GLN A 255 0.30 -19.93 30.01
N ALA A 256 -0.88 -20.52 29.69
CA ALA A 256 -2.17 -19.84 29.79
C ALA A 256 -2.39 -19.19 31.17
N GLU A 257 -1.80 -19.78 32.18
CA GLU A 257 -1.82 -19.28 33.57
C GLU A 257 -0.52 -18.57 33.97
N ASN A 258 0.47 -18.48 33.08
CA ASN A 258 1.69 -17.72 33.37
C ASN A 258 1.35 -16.23 33.40
N ASN A 259 1.64 -15.59 34.50
CA ASN A 259 1.36 -14.17 34.67
C ASN A 259 2.12 -13.26 33.70
N ASN A 260 3.18 -13.76 33.06
CA ASN A 260 3.99 -12.98 32.13
C ASN A 260 3.50 -13.09 30.67
N TYR A 261 2.94 -14.26 30.29
CA TYR A 261 2.59 -14.58 28.91
C TYR A 261 1.21 -15.23 28.76
N PRO A 262 0.17 -14.67 29.38
CA PRO A 262 -1.14 -15.31 29.39
C PRO A 262 -1.84 -15.24 28.02
N VAL A 263 -2.70 -16.21 27.72
CA VAL A 263 -3.54 -16.17 26.50
C VAL A 263 -4.33 -14.88 26.37
N ARG A 264 -4.86 -14.37 27.49
CA ARG A 264 -5.59 -13.10 27.51
C ARG A 264 -4.79 -11.92 26.95
N GLY A 265 -3.45 -12.00 26.91
CA GLY A 265 -2.60 -11.01 26.25
C GLY A 265 -2.92 -10.84 24.76
N LEU A 266 -3.61 -11.83 24.15
CA LEU A 266 -4.11 -11.68 22.77
C LEU A 266 -5.26 -10.69 22.64
N TRP A 267 -5.96 -10.33 23.72
CA TRP A 267 -7.14 -9.46 23.67
C TRP A 267 -7.32 -8.57 24.90
N ASP A 268 -6.28 -8.31 25.65
CA ASP A 268 -6.39 -7.54 26.90
C ASP A 268 -6.44 -6.02 26.70
N GLY A 269 -6.33 -5.56 25.45
CA GLY A 269 -6.35 -4.14 25.08
C GLY A 269 -5.04 -3.41 25.34
N SER A 270 -3.97 -4.12 25.72
CA SER A 270 -2.67 -3.52 25.96
C SER A 270 -1.89 -3.24 24.66
N GLY A 271 -2.36 -3.78 23.56
CA GLY A 271 -1.83 -3.57 22.23
C GLY A 271 -0.37 -3.97 22.10
N HIS A 272 0.47 -3.01 21.79
CA HIS A 272 1.92 -3.21 21.64
C HIS A 272 2.71 -3.36 22.96
N SER A 273 2.04 -3.60 24.07
CA SER A 273 2.71 -3.69 25.38
C SER A 273 3.76 -4.81 25.42
N SER A 274 4.77 -4.57 26.23
CA SER A 274 5.79 -5.58 26.53
C SER A 274 5.29 -6.73 27.36
N SER A 275 4.19 -6.52 28.10
CA SER A 275 3.61 -7.52 28.99
C SER A 275 2.23 -7.04 29.50
N PRO A 276 1.22 -7.87 29.54
CA PRO A 276 1.21 -9.24 29.05
C PRO A 276 1.11 -9.31 27.53
N HIS A 277 1.69 -10.33 26.91
CA HIS A 277 1.52 -10.68 25.51
C HIS A 277 1.44 -12.20 25.42
N PHE A 278 0.87 -12.69 24.33
CA PHE A 278 0.83 -14.13 24.09
C PHE A 278 2.18 -14.67 23.66
N LEU A 279 2.65 -15.71 24.31
CA LEU A 279 3.85 -16.44 23.93
C LEU A 279 3.61 -17.95 24.10
N ALA A 280 3.70 -18.69 22.99
CA ALA A 280 3.82 -20.15 23.08
C ALA A 280 5.25 -20.49 23.50
N VAL A 281 5.40 -21.55 24.27
CA VAL A 281 6.73 -21.98 24.75
C VAL A 281 7.64 -22.47 23.64
N ASP A 282 8.93 -22.52 23.94
CA ASP A 282 10.00 -22.99 23.08
C ASP A 282 9.65 -24.28 22.34
N LYS A 283 9.79 -24.27 21.02
CA LYS A 283 9.63 -25.46 20.16
C LYS A 283 8.21 -26.02 20.09
N ALA A 284 7.19 -25.17 20.11
CA ALA A 284 5.86 -25.60 19.73
C ALA A 284 5.91 -26.29 18.35
N PRO A 285 5.42 -27.53 18.22
CA PRO A 285 5.38 -28.17 16.90
C PRO A 285 4.50 -27.36 15.95
N LEU A 286 4.89 -27.20 14.72
CA LEU A 286 4.07 -26.55 13.70
C LEU A 286 3.40 -27.63 12.80
N PRO A 287 2.15 -27.46 12.41
CA PRO A 287 1.24 -26.39 12.85
C PRO A 287 0.81 -26.57 14.31
N CYS A 288 0.66 -25.45 15.01
CA CYS A 288 0.07 -25.45 16.34
C CYS A 288 -1.11 -24.48 16.40
N TRP A 289 -2.07 -24.71 17.30
CA TRP A 289 -3.27 -23.90 17.38
C TRP A 289 -3.80 -23.75 18.78
N LEU A 290 -4.55 -22.68 18.96
CA LEU A 290 -5.36 -22.41 20.14
C LEU A 290 -6.78 -21.99 19.72
N THR A 291 -7.73 -22.20 20.60
CA THR A 291 -9.14 -21.88 20.39
C THR A 291 -9.64 -20.90 21.44
N ILE A 292 -10.30 -19.83 20.98
CA ILE A 292 -10.90 -18.79 21.81
C ILE A 292 -12.42 -18.91 21.72
N ASP A 293 -13.10 -18.94 22.87
CA ASP A 293 -14.56 -18.72 22.94
C ASP A 293 -14.82 -17.21 22.95
N LEU A 294 -15.51 -16.69 21.95
CA LEU A 294 -15.83 -15.27 21.80
C LEU A 294 -17.02 -14.85 22.69
N GLY A 295 -17.72 -15.83 23.31
CA GLY A 295 -18.87 -15.58 24.15
C GLY A 295 -20.16 -15.21 23.40
N CYS A 296 -20.08 -14.97 22.09
CA CYS A 296 -21.22 -14.67 21.22
C CYS A 296 -20.95 -15.19 19.81
N ASN A 297 -22.01 -15.36 19.03
CA ASN A 297 -21.85 -15.64 17.60
C ASN A 297 -21.48 -14.37 16.84
N VAL A 298 -20.56 -14.51 15.91
CA VAL A 298 -20.06 -13.40 15.07
C VAL A 298 -20.02 -13.80 13.62
N GLU A 299 -20.09 -12.79 12.77
CA GLU A 299 -19.64 -12.83 11.37
C GLU A 299 -18.53 -11.79 11.25
N LEU A 300 -17.33 -12.22 10.91
CA LEU A 300 -16.20 -11.32 10.82
C LEU A 300 -16.03 -10.77 9.40
N SER A 301 -15.54 -9.56 9.30
CA SER A 301 -15.12 -8.92 8.05
C SER A 301 -13.60 -8.86 7.92
N ARG A 302 -12.91 -8.69 9.06
CA ARG A 302 -11.45 -8.64 9.13
C ARG A 302 -10.95 -8.93 10.54
N ILE A 303 -9.68 -9.22 10.62
CA ILE A 303 -8.94 -9.42 11.85
C ILE A 303 -7.70 -8.54 11.80
N ALA A 304 -7.54 -7.67 12.81
CA ALA A 304 -6.33 -6.89 12.99
C ALA A 304 -5.40 -7.60 13.98
N THR A 305 -4.11 -7.58 13.69
CA THR A 305 -3.08 -8.11 14.58
C THR A 305 -2.04 -7.05 14.87
N LEU A 306 -1.63 -6.95 16.12
CA LEU A 306 -0.51 -6.14 16.53
C LEU A 306 0.62 -7.05 16.99
N PRO A 307 1.85 -6.85 16.49
CA PRO A 307 3.02 -7.54 17.01
C PRO A 307 3.42 -6.95 18.37
N ARG A 308 4.21 -7.66 19.13
CA ARG A 308 4.87 -7.11 20.32
C ARG A 308 5.98 -6.14 19.88
N ILE A 309 5.88 -4.86 20.25
CA ILE A 309 6.80 -3.81 19.76
C ILE A 309 8.08 -3.61 20.55
N ASP A 310 8.11 -4.02 21.79
CA ASP A 310 9.30 -3.89 22.64
C ASP A 310 10.32 -4.99 22.40
N TYR A 311 10.01 -5.95 21.55
CA TYR A 311 10.93 -6.99 21.13
C TYR A 311 12.02 -6.41 20.23
N PRO A 312 13.31 -6.64 20.49
CA PRO A 312 14.38 -5.95 19.78
C PRO A 312 14.50 -6.35 18.29
N GLN A 313 13.83 -7.44 17.90
CA GLN A 313 13.96 -7.99 16.55
C GLN A 313 12.65 -7.78 15.76
N ILE A 314 12.55 -6.63 15.13
CA ILE A 314 11.44 -6.31 14.23
C ILE A 314 11.40 -7.32 13.08
N PHE A 315 10.24 -7.97 12.86
CA PHE A 315 10.05 -9.05 11.89
C PHE A 315 11.06 -10.22 12.03
N GLY A 316 11.57 -10.46 13.23
CA GLY A 316 12.52 -11.53 13.48
C GLY A 316 12.08 -12.46 14.60
N ASP A 317 12.85 -13.55 14.81
CA ASP A 317 12.72 -14.49 15.91
C ASP A 317 11.31 -15.09 16.05
N ALA A 318 10.65 -14.87 17.17
CA ALA A 318 9.37 -15.49 17.53
C ALA A 318 8.13 -14.88 16.82
N HIS A 319 8.30 -13.92 15.91
CA HIS A 319 7.16 -13.36 15.21
C HIS A 319 6.48 -14.39 14.31
N VAL A 320 5.16 -14.44 14.42
CA VAL A 320 4.32 -15.24 13.53
C VAL A 320 4.50 -14.73 12.09
N ARG A 321 4.73 -15.65 11.16
CA ARG A 321 4.81 -15.34 9.74
C ARG A 321 3.58 -15.81 8.99
N ASN A 322 3.28 -17.12 9.05
CA ASN A 322 2.10 -17.69 8.41
C ASN A 322 1.14 -18.22 9.48
N PHE A 323 -0.13 -17.92 9.29
CA PHE A 323 -1.17 -18.36 10.21
C PHE A 323 -2.52 -18.44 9.51
N GLU A 324 -3.48 -19.10 10.15
CA GLU A 324 -4.82 -19.30 9.63
C GLU A 324 -5.85 -19.00 10.70
N PHE A 325 -7.03 -18.56 10.29
CA PHE A 325 -8.19 -18.42 11.14
C PHE A 325 -9.27 -19.43 10.75
N TRP A 326 -9.79 -20.13 11.75
CA TRP A 326 -10.85 -21.11 11.60
C TRP A 326 -11.97 -20.81 12.59
N GLY A 327 -13.23 -20.92 12.11
CA GLY A 327 -14.42 -20.68 12.93
C GLY A 327 -15.23 -21.95 13.14
N SER A 328 -15.84 -22.09 14.32
CA SER A 328 -16.82 -23.13 14.61
C SER A 328 -17.94 -22.61 15.49
N GLN A 329 -19.18 -23.07 15.25
CA GLN A 329 -20.30 -22.82 16.16
C GLN A 329 -20.31 -23.80 17.34
N ASN A 330 -19.99 -25.05 17.07
CA ASN A 330 -20.06 -26.14 18.03
C ASN A 330 -18.89 -27.10 17.74
N PRO A 331 -17.68 -26.79 18.22
CA PRO A 331 -16.55 -27.68 18.03
C PRO A 331 -16.82 -29.04 18.66
N SER A 332 -16.58 -30.11 17.91
CA SER A 332 -16.83 -31.47 18.39
C SER A 332 -15.78 -31.96 19.38
N GLY A 333 -14.55 -31.40 19.29
CA GLY A 333 -13.40 -31.90 20.04
C GLY A 333 -12.92 -33.29 19.60
N VAL A 334 -13.41 -33.79 18.46
CA VAL A 334 -13.02 -35.09 17.89
C VAL A 334 -12.15 -34.85 16.67
N PRO A 335 -10.99 -35.49 16.55
CA PRO A 335 -10.17 -35.39 15.32
C PRO A 335 -10.98 -35.86 14.09
N GLY A 336 -10.83 -35.13 12.99
CA GLY A 336 -11.44 -35.45 11.72
C GLY A 336 -10.38 -35.83 10.67
N ASP A 337 -10.79 -35.88 9.43
CA ASP A 337 -9.95 -36.14 8.26
C ASP A 337 -9.67 -34.89 7.38
N GLY A 338 -10.11 -33.74 7.85
CA GLY A 338 -9.86 -32.45 7.21
C GLY A 338 -8.43 -31.95 7.39
N GLU A 339 -8.18 -30.75 6.90
CA GLU A 339 -6.88 -30.09 7.05
C GLU A 339 -6.52 -29.95 8.53
N HIS A 340 -5.27 -30.18 8.89
CA HIS A 340 -4.76 -30.26 10.28
C HIS A 340 -5.41 -31.33 11.13
N GLY A 341 -6.19 -32.26 10.57
CA GLY A 341 -6.97 -33.22 11.30
C GLY A 341 -8.25 -32.65 11.93
N PHE A 342 -8.72 -31.52 11.43
CA PHE A 342 -9.97 -30.90 11.89
C PHE A 342 -11.18 -31.64 11.29
N ASP A 343 -12.25 -31.68 12.05
CA ASP A 343 -13.52 -32.20 11.57
C ASP A 343 -14.36 -31.12 10.85
N ASP A 344 -15.48 -31.50 10.27
CA ASP A 344 -16.37 -30.63 9.50
C ASP A 344 -17.00 -29.50 10.31
N SER A 345 -16.87 -29.49 11.65
CA SER A 345 -17.37 -28.40 12.50
C SER A 345 -16.51 -27.12 12.35
N TRP A 346 -15.29 -27.26 11.85
CA TRP A 346 -14.37 -26.15 11.61
C TRP A 346 -14.41 -25.67 10.16
N LYS A 347 -14.51 -24.36 9.98
CA LYS A 347 -14.52 -23.71 8.68
C LYS A 347 -13.32 -22.76 8.57
N CYS A 348 -12.56 -22.91 7.48
CA CYS A 348 -11.42 -22.01 7.21
C CYS A 348 -11.94 -20.64 6.80
N LEU A 349 -11.60 -19.61 7.56
CA LEU A 349 -11.97 -18.21 7.29
C LEU A 349 -10.93 -17.50 6.44
N GLY A 350 -9.69 -17.98 6.47
CA GLY A 350 -8.60 -17.43 5.68
C GLY A 350 -7.23 -17.90 6.16
N LYS A 351 -6.26 -17.83 5.23
CA LYS A 351 -4.84 -18.11 5.47
C LYS A 351 -4.04 -16.87 5.15
N PHE A 352 -3.15 -16.48 6.03
CA PHE A 352 -2.52 -15.19 6.01
C PHE A 352 -1.00 -15.27 6.19
N ILE A 353 -0.33 -14.26 5.65
CA ILE A 353 1.11 -14.05 5.81
C ILE A 353 1.31 -12.67 6.42
N GLN A 354 2.10 -12.59 7.48
CA GLN A 354 2.48 -11.30 8.08
C GLN A 354 3.27 -10.48 7.05
N TYR A 355 2.74 -9.31 6.73
CA TYR A 355 3.31 -8.47 5.69
C TYR A 355 4.54 -7.69 6.21
N LYS A 356 5.64 -7.81 5.49
CA LYS A 356 6.84 -7.00 5.66
C LYS A 356 7.10 -6.24 4.35
N PRO A 357 7.03 -4.90 4.33
CA PRO A 357 7.13 -4.09 3.11
C PRO A 357 8.35 -4.41 2.24
N SER A 358 9.54 -4.49 2.83
CA SER A 358 10.77 -4.79 2.09
C SER A 358 10.98 -6.28 1.77
N GLY A 359 10.06 -7.16 2.22
CA GLY A 359 10.19 -8.61 2.07
C GLY A 359 11.25 -9.24 2.98
N TYR A 360 11.40 -10.56 2.86
CA TYR A 360 12.43 -11.34 3.53
C TYR A 360 13.49 -11.74 2.50
N LEU A 361 14.71 -12.04 2.94
CA LEU A 361 15.76 -12.58 2.11
C LEU A 361 15.48 -14.06 1.77
N ASP A 362 16.17 -14.60 0.76
CA ASP A 362 15.98 -15.98 0.30
C ASP A 362 16.27 -17.03 1.39
N ASP A 363 17.09 -16.69 2.38
CA ASP A 363 17.38 -17.53 3.54
C ASP A 363 16.36 -17.39 4.68
N GLY A 364 15.28 -16.65 4.48
CA GLY A 364 14.23 -16.43 5.46
C GLY A 364 14.53 -15.33 6.48
N THR A 365 15.73 -14.74 6.46
CA THR A 365 16.08 -13.66 7.39
C THR A 365 15.37 -12.33 7.02
N PRO A 366 15.10 -11.44 8.00
CA PRO A 366 14.44 -10.17 7.73
C PRO A 366 15.32 -9.18 6.93
N GLY A 367 16.62 -9.41 6.78
CA GLY A 367 17.52 -8.50 6.11
C GLY A 367 17.58 -7.12 6.81
N VAL A 368 17.85 -6.08 6.04
CA VAL A 368 17.89 -4.71 6.57
C VAL A 368 16.48 -4.22 6.85
N ILE A 369 16.21 -3.77 8.06
CA ILE A 369 14.92 -3.20 8.44
C ILE A 369 14.85 -1.74 8.00
N THR A 370 13.96 -1.46 7.07
CA THR A 370 13.71 -0.12 6.55
C THR A 370 12.83 0.71 7.50
N GLN A 371 12.69 2.00 7.23
CA GLN A 371 11.75 2.85 7.96
C GLN A 371 10.28 2.41 7.72
N GLU A 372 9.99 2.00 6.50
CA GLU A 372 8.67 1.50 6.09
C GLU A 372 8.31 0.19 6.81
N ASP A 373 9.30 -0.71 7.00
CA ASP A 373 9.12 -1.92 7.80
C ASP A 373 8.77 -1.58 9.27
N ARG A 374 9.43 -0.59 9.85
CA ARG A 374 9.17 -0.15 11.23
C ARG A 374 7.76 0.42 11.38
N GLU A 375 7.34 1.22 10.41
CA GLU A 375 6.01 1.81 10.41
C GLU A 375 4.93 0.73 10.25
N ALA A 376 5.10 -0.22 9.32
CA ALA A 376 4.20 -1.34 9.14
C ALA A 376 4.13 -2.23 10.40
N PHE A 377 5.27 -2.52 11.02
CA PHE A 377 5.33 -3.29 12.26
C PHE A 377 4.59 -2.60 13.41
N ASN A 378 4.79 -1.31 13.58
CA ASN A 378 4.15 -0.53 14.64
C ASN A 378 2.64 -0.35 14.43
N ASN A 379 2.20 -0.28 13.19
CA ASN A 379 0.79 -0.13 12.86
C ASN A 379 0.02 -1.45 12.94
N GLY A 380 0.73 -2.59 12.92
CA GLY A 380 0.13 -3.90 12.80
C GLY A 380 -0.42 -4.17 11.39
N ASN A 381 -1.18 -5.25 11.25
CA ASN A 381 -1.78 -5.64 9.98
C ASN A 381 -3.27 -5.91 10.13
N ASP A 382 -4.02 -5.44 9.14
CA ASP A 382 -5.42 -5.80 8.91
C ASP A 382 -5.50 -6.92 7.88
N PHE A 383 -6.14 -8.03 8.24
CA PHE A 383 -6.38 -9.17 7.36
C PHE A 383 -7.87 -9.23 7.02
N GLU A 384 -8.19 -8.83 5.79
CA GLU A 384 -9.56 -8.93 5.29
C GLU A 384 -9.93 -10.38 5.02
N LEU A 385 -11.13 -10.78 5.40
CA LEU A 385 -11.68 -12.08 5.03
C LEU A 385 -12.17 -11.99 3.58
N ASP A 386 -11.74 -12.93 2.76
CA ASP A 386 -12.03 -12.97 1.33
C ASP A 386 -12.94 -14.16 1.01
N GLY A 387 -14.23 -13.87 0.82
CA GLY A 387 -15.22 -14.89 0.47
C GLY A 387 -15.07 -15.48 -0.94
N GLU A 388 -14.25 -14.88 -1.81
CA GLU A 388 -13.93 -15.49 -3.12
C GLU A 388 -12.88 -16.60 -2.97
N ALA A 389 -11.85 -16.34 -2.14
CA ALA A 389 -10.80 -17.33 -1.86
C ALA A 389 -11.25 -18.39 -0.84
N TYR A 390 -12.06 -17.98 0.12
CA TYR A 390 -12.55 -18.83 1.21
C TYR A 390 -14.08 -18.72 1.30
N PRO A 391 -14.85 -19.66 0.72
CA PRO A 391 -16.31 -19.59 0.69
C PRO A 391 -16.98 -19.46 2.06
N ASP A 392 -16.32 -19.97 3.09
CA ASP A 392 -16.81 -19.93 4.47
C ASP A 392 -16.30 -18.69 5.25
N ALA A 393 -15.62 -17.72 4.61
CA ALA A 393 -15.05 -16.55 5.28
C ALA A 393 -16.08 -15.77 6.12
N PHE A 394 -17.34 -15.72 5.67
CA PHE A 394 -18.43 -15.03 6.37
C PHE A 394 -19.36 -16.01 7.12
N TYR A 395 -18.84 -17.16 7.50
CA TYR A 395 -19.54 -18.13 8.32
C TYR A 395 -19.84 -17.54 9.71
N HIS A 396 -21.01 -17.86 10.26
CA HIS A 396 -21.37 -17.47 11.61
C HIS A 396 -20.77 -18.46 12.60
N PHE A 397 -19.98 -17.98 13.56
CA PHE A 397 -19.30 -18.84 14.52
C PHE A 397 -19.15 -18.17 15.88
N ARG A 398 -18.87 -18.96 16.88
CA ARG A 398 -18.58 -18.52 18.25
C ARG A 398 -17.15 -18.80 18.66
N TYR A 399 -16.59 -19.90 18.19
CA TYR A 399 -15.24 -20.33 18.56
C TYR A 399 -14.27 -20.01 17.44
N LEU A 400 -13.27 -19.21 17.77
CA LEU A 400 -12.19 -18.83 16.83
C LEU A 400 -10.95 -19.67 17.15
N ARG A 401 -10.47 -20.41 16.16
CA ARG A 401 -9.19 -21.12 16.23
C ARG A 401 -8.13 -20.36 15.44
N ILE A 402 -7.00 -20.11 16.06
CA ILE A 402 -5.82 -19.51 15.43
C ILE A 402 -4.81 -20.64 15.23
N VAL A 403 -4.50 -20.94 13.98
CA VAL A 403 -3.53 -21.96 13.59
C VAL A 403 -2.24 -21.25 13.15
N LEU A 404 -1.15 -21.56 13.78
CA LEU A 404 0.18 -21.03 13.48
C LEU A 404 0.91 -22.06 12.61
N THR A 405 1.26 -21.67 11.40
CA THR A 405 1.88 -22.60 10.44
C THR A 405 3.36 -22.32 10.23
N SER A 406 3.80 -21.09 10.47
CA SER A 406 5.22 -20.77 10.54
C SER A 406 5.50 -19.52 11.38
N TYR A 407 6.72 -19.39 11.87
CA TYR A 407 7.25 -18.16 12.43
C TYR A 407 8.63 -17.87 11.81
N VAL A 408 9.11 -16.64 11.94
CA VAL A 408 10.31 -16.20 11.22
C VAL A 408 11.53 -17.05 11.55
N ALA A 409 11.77 -17.34 12.82
CA ALA A 409 12.92 -18.12 13.24
C ALA A 409 12.89 -19.58 12.74
N TRP A 410 11.69 -20.17 12.53
CA TRP A 410 11.55 -21.51 11.98
C TRP A 410 12.07 -21.63 10.54
N GLU A 411 11.92 -20.55 9.79
CA GLU A 411 12.39 -20.49 8.40
C GLU A 411 13.86 -20.06 8.29
N MET A 412 14.52 -19.75 9.42
CA MET A 412 15.93 -19.42 9.48
C MET A 412 16.77 -20.69 9.70
N PRO A 413 17.89 -20.88 8.97
CA PRO A 413 18.67 -22.11 8.99
C PRO A 413 19.19 -22.57 10.36
N ASP A 414 19.40 -21.63 11.27
CA ASP A 414 20.01 -21.85 12.60
C ASP A 414 19.06 -21.56 13.79
N ALA A 415 17.76 -21.55 13.55
CA ALA A 415 16.79 -21.21 14.57
C ALA A 415 16.68 -22.30 15.66
N ALA A 416 17.37 -22.11 16.76
CA ALA A 416 17.47 -23.13 17.81
C ALA A 416 16.33 -23.09 18.84
N ASN A 417 15.64 -21.97 19.08
CA ASN A 417 14.74 -21.79 20.23
C ASN A 417 13.67 -20.74 20.00
N ALA A 418 12.85 -20.87 18.99
CA ALA A 418 11.82 -19.86 18.78
C ALA A 418 10.50 -20.25 19.43
N ALA A 419 10.02 -19.36 20.26
CA ALA A 419 8.67 -19.30 20.74
C ALA A 419 7.82 -18.45 19.79
N VAL A 420 6.55 -18.79 19.60
CA VAL A 420 5.64 -18.01 18.76
C VAL A 420 4.95 -16.95 19.62
N GLN A 421 4.94 -15.72 19.15
CA GLN A 421 4.32 -14.60 19.88
C GLN A 421 3.40 -13.74 19.01
N PHE A 422 2.30 -13.31 19.64
CA PHE A 422 1.43 -12.24 19.18
C PHE A 422 1.38 -11.13 20.23
N GLY A 423 1.24 -9.89 19.83
CA GLY A 423 0.92 -8.79 20.74
C GLY A 423 -0.57 -8.79 21.06
N GLU A 424 -1.40 -8.51 20.08
CA GLU A 424 -2.84 -8.46 20.23
C GLU A 424 -3.57 -8.80 18.93
N ILE A 425 -4.77 -9.34 19.07
CA ILE A 425 -5.75 -9.48 17.98
C ILE A 425 -6.98 -8.62 18.26
N THR A 426 -7.53 -8.03 17.21
CA THR A 426 -8.80 -7.32 17.26
C THR A 426 -9.70 -7.82 16.15
N LEU A 427 -10.89 -8.24 16.49
CA LEU A 427 -11.86 -8.79 15.55
C LEU A 427 -12.87 -7.72 15.17
N TYR A 428 -13.15 -7.59 13.89
CA TYR A 428 -14.13 -6.66 13.35
C TYR A 428 -15.19 -7.40 12.55
N GLY A 429 -16.44 -6.97 12.69
CA GLY A 429 -17.55 -7.58 12.00
C GLY A 429 -18.88 -7.21 12.66
N ARG A 430 -19.73 -8.19 12.84
CA ARG A 430 -21.01 -8.03 13.55
C ARG A 430 -21.28 -9.19 14.47
N VAL A 431 -21.95 -8.90 15.58
CA VAL A 431 -22.55 -9.94 16.41
C VAL A 431 -23.84 -10.39 15.72
N VAL A 432 -24.05 -11.70 15.67
CA VAL A 432 -25.24 -12.34 15.09
C VAL A 432 -25.96 -13.16 16.15
N ASP A 433 -27.30 -13.18 16.04
CA ASP A 433 -28.15 -13.92 17.00
C ASP A 433 -28.09 -15.45 16.80
#